data_eee0946be6102f137645045ad885aac1
#
_entry.id   eee0946be6102f137645045ad885aac1
#
_cell.length_a   1.000
_cell.length_b   1.000
_cell.length_c   1.000
_cell.angle_alpha   90.00
_cell.angle_beta   90.00
_cell.angle_gamma   90.00
#
_symmetry.space_group_name_H-M   'P 1'
#
loop_
_entity.id
_entity.type
_entity.pdbx_description
1 polymer ?
#
loop_
_entity_poly.entity_id
_entity_poly.type
_entity_poly.pdbx_seq_one_letter_code
_entity_poly.pdbx_strand_id
1 'polypeptide(L)'
;MTTLSSHEEKAVPSGRIERVDSDYVLAFDRQIDHPRRYIWSLLTEPDQLAKWLGKPISGFELGQPYELDVGGGAVTGTVLQLNPPLSLQFTWEDELGDESVIEWRTLDSSGGTLLQFRSRAENRDFLTEGSAGWDTLLDALEEVAAGRTPQPQPGRWDRLRDAYAREYSLSNTMGNLDKDSGHPCIGFERLLPADRETVWQALTEEPQFSRWLAPGSLELQAGGGIRLDFDTFIMEGDVTYVQNGQGLEHSWRSPEVQDSAVHWLLEGGNGRTLLKLRHNLRSPARAAELLAFWHHRLDGLALMLSGGEVHLSAHRLEALTHFYRRQTGGTQP
;
A
#
# COMPACT_ATOMS: atom_id res chain seq x y z
N MET A 1 -7.90 -40.18 8.90
CA MET A 1 -8.29 -38.97 9.63
C MET A 1 -7.00 -38.30 10.04
N THR A 2 -6.48 -37.40 9.22
CA THR A 2 -5.28 -36.64 9.49
C THR A 2 -5.73 -35.20 9.74
N THR A 3 -5.75 -34.82 10.99
CA THR A 3 -6.03 -33.44 11.44
C THR A 3 -4.88 -32.56 11.00
N LEU A 4 -5.10 -31.76 9.97
CA LEU A 4 -4.25 -30.61 9.65
C LEU A 4 -4.48 -29.54 10.73
N SER A 5 -3.63 -29.53 11.74
CA SER A 5 -3.50 -28.41 12.66
C SER A 5 -2.65 -27.34 11.96
N SER A 6 -3.29 -26.48 11.18
CA SER A 6 -2.68 -25.24 10.74
C SER A 6 -2.73 -24.26 11.92
N HIS A 7 -1.74 -24.30 12.80
CA HIS A 7 -1.40 -23.12 13.59
C HIS A 7 -0.85 -22.09 12.59
N GLU A 8 -1.71 -21.23 12.05
CA GLU A 8 -1.25 -19.99 11.44
C GLU A 8 -0.51 -19.21 12.53
N GLU A 9 0.79 -19.21 12.43
CA GLU A 9 1.65 -18.45 13.33
C GLU A 9 1.30 -16.96 13.14
N LYS A 10 0.69 -16.38 14.16
CA LYS A 10 0.17 -15.01 14.13
C LYS A 10 1.36 -14.06 13.99
N ALA A 11 1.49 -13.38 12.87
CA ALA A 11 2.53 -12.38 12.71
C ALA A 11 2.28 -11.24 13.72
N VAL A 12 3.30 -10.91 14.48
CA VAL A 12 3.27 -9.83 15.48
C VAL A 12 4.10 -8.67 14.93
N PRO A 13 3.52 -7.47 14.76
CA PRO A 13 4.25 -6.27 14.41
C PRO A 13 5.39 -6.00 15.40
N SER A 14 6.57 -5.70 14.89
CA SER A 14 7.72 -5.32 15.71
C SER A 14 8.02 -3.82 15.65
N GLY A 15 7.43 -3.12 14.68
CA GLY A 15 7.52 -1.68 14.53
C GLY A 15 6.37 -0.95 15.23
N ARG A 16 6.55 0.35 15.39
CA ARG A 16 5.55 1.28 15.91
C ARG A 16 5.24 2.36 14.87
N ILE A 17 3.97 2.73 14.76
CA ILE A 17 3.53 3.88 13.97
C ILE A 17 3.16 4.99 14.95
N GLU A 18 3.85 6.11 14.87
CA GLU A 18 3.68 7.27 15.73
C GLU A 18 3.25 8.47 14.88
N ARG A 19 2.48 9.39 15.45
CA ARG A 19 2.20 10.67 14.83
C ARG A 19 3.03 11.75 15.52
N VAL A 20 3.88 12.43 14.76
CA VAL A 20 4.75 13.50 15.24
C VAL A 20 4.44 14.75 14.42
N ASP A 21 3.82 15.75 15.06
CA ASP A 21 3.26 16.94 14.41
C ASP A 21 2.21 16.57 13.36
N SER A 22 2.46 16.90 12.08
CA SER A 22 1.61 16.49 10.94
C SER A 22 1.98 15.14 10.37
N ASP A 23 3.19 14.63 10.64
CA ASP A 23 3.78 13.50 9.96
C ASP A 23 3.50 12.17 10.67
N TYR A 24 3.60 11.09 9.91
CA TYR A 24 3.64 9.73 10.41
C TYR A 24 5.08 9.24 10.46
N VAL A 25 5.46 8.65 11.60
CA VAL A 25 6.79 8.08 11.82
C VAL A 25 6.65 6.59 12.06
N LEU A 26 7.19 5.80 11.17
CA LEU A 26 7.38 4.37 11.36
C LEU A 26 8.70 4.16 12.09
N ALA A 27 8.67 3.47 13.22
CA ALA A 27 9.79 3.31 14.12
C ALA A 27 10.07 1.84 14.43
N PHE A 28 11.33 1.43 14.29
CA PHE A 28 11.83 0.14 14.75
C PHE A 28 13.08 0.34 15.61
N ASP A 29 13.19 -0.49 16.64
CA ASP A 29 14.37 -0.59 17.50
C ASP A 29 14.78 -2.06 17.55
N ARG A 30 16.00 -2.40 17.07
CA ARG A 30 16.51 -3.76 16.98
C ARG A 30 17.79 -3.89 17.79
N GLN A 31 17.80 -4.79 18.78
CA GLN A 31 19.02 -5.15 19.49
C GLN A 31 19.73 -6.25 18.73
N ILE A 32 20.93 -5.94 18.18
CA ILE A 32 21.71 -6.88 17.37
C ILE A 32 23.04 -7.16 18.08
N ASP A 33 23.32 -8.46 18.32
CA ASP A 33 24.56 -8.92 19.03
C ASP A 33 25.78 -8.87 18.12
N HIS A 34 26.10 -7.66 17.67
CA HIS A 34 27.29 -7.37 16.86
C HIS A 34 27.81 -5.95 17.11
N PRO A 35 29.14 -5.74 16.94
CA PRO A 35 29.74 -4.41 17.08
C PRO A 35 29.15 -3.40 16.08
N ARG A 36 29.00 -2.15 16.51
CA ARG A 36 28.45 -1.04 15.72
C ARG A 36 29.08 -0.92 14.32
N ARG A 37 30.38 -1.08 14.20
CA ARG A 37 31.08 -0.97 12.91
C ARG A 37 30.62 -2.03 11.92
N TYR A 38 30.32 -3.22 12.40
CA TYR A 38 29.81 -4.30 11.56
C TYR A 38 28.36 -3.99 11.12
N ILE A 39 27.51 -3.55 12.04
CA ILE A 39 26.14 -3.12 11.68
C ILE A 39 26.18 -1.97 10.68
N TRP A 40 27.09 -1.01 10.88
CA TRP A 40 27.27 0.08 9.94
C TRP A 40 27.66 -0.40 8.54
N SER A 41 28.52 -1.41 8.44
CA SER A 41 28.87 -1.98 7.13
C SER A 41 27.68 -2.64 6.43
N LEU A 42 26.75 -3.25 7.18
CA LEU A 42 25.50 -3.80 6.63
C LEU A 42 24.59 -2.71 6.04
N LEU A 43 24.67 -1.49 6.55
CA LEU A 43 23.84 -0.35 6.12
C LEU A 43 24.45 0.46 4.96
N THR A 44 25.74 0.32 4.69
CA THR A 44 26.44 1.24 3.78
C THR A 44 27.33 0.59 2.73
N GLU A 45 27.83 -0.62 2.98
CA GLU A 45 28.70 -1.31 2.02
C GLU A 45 27.87 -2.01 0.95
N PRO A 46 28.14 -1.79 -0.35
CA PRO A 46 27.34 -2.32 -1.46
C PRO A 46 27.10 -3.84 -1.38
N ASP A 47 28.16 -4.61 -1.13
CA ASP A 47 28.08 -6.08 -1.07
C ASP A 47 27.27 -6.59 0.15
N GLN A 48 27.18 -5.78 1.19
CA GLN A 48 26.38 -6.11 2.37
C GLN A 48 24.91 -5.72 2.17
N LEU A 49 24.65 -4.51 1.65
CA LEU A 49 23.29 -4.05 1.30
C LEU A 49 22.58 -5.01 0.35
N ALA A 50 23.30 -5.52 -0.65
CA ALA A 50 22.77 -6.46 -1.63
C ALA A 50 22.24 -7.77 -1.01
N LYS A 51 22.60 -8.08 0.22
CA LYS A 51 22.17 -9.33 0.90
C LYS A 51 20.79 -9.23 1.54
N TRP A 52 20.30 -8.01 1.81
CA TRP A 52 19.07 -7.84 2.58
C TRP A 52 18.16 -6.70 2.07
N LEU A 53 18.71 -5.60 1.57
CA LEU A 53 17.93 -4.43 1.14
C LEU A 53 17.76 -4.36 -0.37
N GLY A 54 18.86 -4.48 -1.10
CA GLY A 54 18.88 -4.35 -2.55
C GLY A 54 20.29 -4.05 -3.06
N LYS A 55 20.48 -4.19 -4.37
CA LYS A 55 21.78 -3.97 -5.01
C LYS A 55 21.97 -2.48 -5.30
N PRO A 56 22.95 -1.79 -4.68
CA PRO A 56 23.25 -0.41 -5.02
C PRO A 56 23.74 -0.28 -6.46
N ILE A 57 23.18 0.66 -7.22
CA ILE A 57 23.63 1.08 -8.53
C ILE A 57 24.64 2.21 -8.33
N SER A 58 24.42 3.06 -7.32
CA SER A 58 25.35 4.09 -6.86
C SER A 58 25.53 4.02 -5.35
N GLY A 59 26.67 4.51 -4.83
CA GLY A 59 26.96 4.51 -3.39
C GLY A 59 26.26 5.63 -2.64
N PHE A 60 26.27 5.52 -1.28
CA PHE A 60 25.78 6.57 -0.40
C PHE A 60 26.87 7.62 -0.17
N GLU A 61 26.77 8.76 -0.87
CA GLU A 61 27.64 9.92 -0.68
C GLU A 61 26.83 11.14 -0.23
N LEU A 62 27.31 11.87 0.76
CA LEU A 62 26.61 13.02 1.32
C LEU A 62 26.24 14.05 0.24
N GLY A 63 24.96 14.41 0.19
CA GLY A 63 24.39 15.37 -0.76
C GLY A 63 24.24 14.84 -2.18
N GLN A 64 24.54 13.56 -2.45
CA GLN A 64 24.41 12.96 -3.78
C GLN A 64 23.15 12.09 -3.89
N PRO A 65 22.59 11.98 -5.10
CA PRO A 65 21.53 11.02 -5.36
C PRO A 65 22.07 9.60 -5.31
N TYR A 66 21.22 8.66 -4.91
CA TYR A 66 21.51 7.23 -4.94
C TYR A 66 20.37 6.47 -5.64
N GLU A 67 20.70 5.26 -6.08
CA GLU A 67 19.74 4.33 -6.66
C GLU A 67 20.02 2.90 -6.17
N LEU A 68 18.96 2.19 -5.79
CA LEU A 68 18.99 0.78 -5.37
C LEU A 68 18.04 -0.05 -6.26
N ASP A 69 18.54 -1.16 -6.80
CA ASP A 69 17.70 -2.21 -7.38
C ASP A 69 17.23 -3.15 -6.26
N VAL A 70 15.95 -3.10 -5.96
CA VAL A 70 15.33 -3.92 -4.90
C VAL A 70 14.70 -5.21 -5.44
N GLY A 71 15.05 -5.63 -6.66
CA GLY A 71 14.63 -6.91 -7.25
C GLY A 71 13.21 -6.92 -7.83
N GLY A 72 12.54 -5.79 -7.86
CA GLY A 72 11.18 -5.64 -8.40
C GLY A 72 10.89 -4.22 -8.85
N GLY A 73 11.88 -3.36 -8.76
CA GLY A 73 11.83 -1.95 -9.10
C GLY A 73 13.10 -1.27 -8.62
N ALA A 74 13.23 0.01 -8.91
CA ALA A 74 14.29 0.84 -8.39
C ALA A 74 13.77 1.75 -7.27
N VAL A 75 14.62 2.01 -6.30
CA VAL A 75 14.41 3.03 -5.27
C VAL A 75 15.45 4.11 -5.47
N THR A 76 15.00 5.35 -5.46
CA THR A 76 15.87 6.52 -5.61
C THR A 76 15.78 7.44 -4.39
N GLY A 77 16.74 8.32 -4.25
CA GLY A 77 16.72 9.32 -3.20
C GLY A 77 18.03 10.11 -3.14
N THR A 78 18.14 10.95 -2.13
CA THR A 78 19.31 11.79 -1.87
C THR A 78 19.80 11.56 -0.44
N VAL A 79 21.12 11.43 -0.26
CA VAL A 79 21.73 11.31 1.07
C VAL A 79 21.77 12.66 1.75
N LEU A 80 20.98 12.82 2.81
CA LEU A 80 20.82 14.08 3.56
C LEU A 80 21.85 14.23 4.67
N GLN A 81 22.22 13.12 5.33
CA GLN A 81 23.22 13.10 6.40
C GLN A 81 24.01 11.80 6.35
N LEU A 82 25.32 11.90 6.55
CA LEU A 82 26.21 10.75 6.64
C LEU A 82 27.25 11.00 7.75
N ASN A 83 27.11 10.31 8.87
CA ASN A 83 27.98 10.44 10.04
C ASN A 83 28.43 9.05 10.52
N PRO A 84 29.45 8.45 9.87
CA PRO A 84 29.91 7.10 10.21
C PRO A 84 30.55 7.00 11.61
N PRO A 85 30.32 5.94 12.35
CA PRO A 85 29.33 4.88 12.15
C PRO A 85 28.04 5.11 12.93
N LEU A 86 27.60 6.37 13.11
CA LEU A 86 26.57 6.77 14.08
C LEU A 86 25.19 6.94 13.44
N SER A 87 25.12 7.64 12.31
CA SER A 87 23.84 7.94 11.67
C SER A 87 23.95 8.14 10.17
N LEU A 88 22.89 7.74 9.46
CA LEU A 88 22.68 7.94 8.04
C LEU A 88 21.23 8.38 7.83
N GLN A 89 21.01 9.45 7.06
CA GLN A 89 19.69 9.93 6.69
C GLN A 89 19.61 10.16 5.18
N PHE A 90 18.54 9.74 4.56
CA PHE A 90 18.32 9.88 3.12
C PHE A 90 16.82 9.91 2.79
N THR A 91 16.46 10.51 1.66
CA THR A 91 15.11 10.39 1.12
C THR A 91 14.94 9.02 0.46
N TRP A 92 13.71 8.50 0.49
CA TRP A 92 13.35 7.22 -0.09
C TRP A 92 12.11 7.40 -0.93
N GLU A 93 12.24 7.17 -2.22
CA GLU A 93 11.15 7.18 -3.18
C GLU A 93 11.15 5.84 -3.91
N ASP A 94 10.09 5.09 -3.72
CA ASP A 94 9.81 3.86 -4.46
C ASP A 94 8.64 4.07 -5.44
N GLU A 95 8.34 3.04 -6.23
CA GLU A 95 7.28 3.13 -7.25
C GLU A 95 5.87 3.39 -6.68
N LEU A 96 5.66 3.22 -5.40
CA LEU A 96 4.32 3.24 -4.79
C LEU A 96 4.13 4.34 -3.77
N GLY A 97 5.21 4.73 -3.10
CA GLY A 97 5.18 5.67 -2.00
C GLY A 97 5.39 7.12 -2.45
N ASP A 98 4.89 8.02 -1.66
CA ASP A 98 5.41 9.38 -1.64
C ASP A 98 6.81 9.37 -1.02
N GLU A 99 7.59 10.40 -1.31
CA GLU A 99 8.90 10.55 -0.72
C GLU A 99 8.83 10.47 0.81
N SER A 100 9.64 9.61 1.39
CA SER A 100 9.82 9.53 2.84
C SER A 100 11.26 9.82 3.21
N VAL A 101 11.49 10.27 4.44
CA VAL A 101 12.83 10.46 4.99
C VAL A 101 13.14 9.31 5.92
N ILE A 102 14.19 8.57 5.58
CA ILE A 102 14.68 7.44 6.36
C ILE A 102 15.87 7.86 7.18
N GLU A 103 15.87 7.52 8.45
CA GLU A 103 16.98 7.70 9.38
C GLU A 103 17.37 6.38 10.01
N TRP A 104 18.65 6.07 9.94
CA TRP A 104 19.33 5.02 10.69
C TRP A 104 20.21 5.62 11.78
N ARG A 105 20.12 5.08 12.99
CA ARG A 105 21.05 5.36 14.09
C ARG A 105 21.56 4.07 14.70
N THR A 106 22.84 4.04 15.01
CA THR A 106 23.48 2.94 15.72
C THR A 106 24.00 3.41 17.05
N LEU A 107 23.59 2.76 18.12
CA LEU A 107 23.94 3.08 19.50
C LEU A 107 24.67 1.88 20.11
N ASP A 108 25.72 2.12 20.91
CA ASP A 108 26.32 1.03 21.68
C ASP A 108 25.36 0.56 22.77
N SER A 109 25.25 -0.74 22.92
CA SER A 109 24.40 -1.41 23.89
C SER A 109 25.14 -2.53 24.57
N SER A 110 24.68 -2.93 25.76
CA SER A 110 25.25 -4.02 26.59
C SER A 110 25.01 -5.40 25.96
N GLY A 111 25.23 -5.65 24.76
CA GLY A 111 25.02 -6.90 24.01
C GLY A 111 25.20 -6.66 22.52
N GLY A 112 25.93 -5.58 22.16
CA GLY A 112 26.18 -5.27 20.78
C GLY A 112 25.71 -3.89 20.37
N THR A 113 24.80 -3.79 19.42
CA THR A 113 24.33 -2.52 18.84
C THR A 113 22.81 -2.43 18.92
N LEU A 114 22.27 -1.33 19.45
CA LEU A 114 20.89 -0.94 19.23
C LEU A 114 20.81 -0.18 17.90
N LEU A 115 20.19 -0.82 16.91
CA LEU A 115 19.86 -0.23 15.63
C LEU A 115 18.48 0.41 15.70
N GLN A 116 18.42 1.71 15.44
CA GLN A 116 17.17 2.45 15.35
C GLN A 116 16.91 2.83 13.89
N PHE A 117 15.70 2.50 13.43
CA PHE A 117 15.17 2.92 12.14
C PHE A 117 14.00 3.85 12.35
N ARG A 118 13.95 4.91 11.58
CA ARG A 118 12.80 5.81 11.49
C ARG A 118 12.52 6.12 10.02
N SER A 119 11.27 5.98 9.60
CA SER A 119 10.79 6.46 8.31
C SER A 119 9.70 7.49 8.56
N ARG A 120 9.88 8.69 8.04
CA ARG A 120 8.95 9.80 8.19
C ARG A 120 8.29 10.09 6.85
N ALA A 121 6.95 10.13 6.83
CA ALA A 121 6.14 10.48 5.68
C ALA A 121 5.05 11.49 6.06
N GLU A 122 4.70 12.39 5.16
CA GLU A 122 3.68 13.42 5.39
C GLU A 122 2.26 12.84 5.41
N ASN A 123 2.03 11.76 4.70
CA ASN A 123 0.72 11.12 4.64
C ASN A 123 0.75 9.69 5.20
N ARG A 124 -0.43 9.09 5.33
CA ARG A 124 -0.60 7.73 5.84
C ARG A 124 -0.75 6.67 4.77
N ASP A 125 -0.61 7.06 3.50
CA ASP A 125 -0.75 6.14 2.40
C ASP A 125 0.37 5.10 2.46
N PHE A 126 0.02 3.84 2.27
CA PHE A 126 0.94 2.69 2.38
C PHE A 126 1.66 2.50 3.73
N LEU A 127 1.21 3.13 4.81
CA LEU A 127 1.84 2.90 6.13
C LEU A 127 1.83 1.42 6.53
N THR A 128 0.75 0.69 6.26
CA THR A 128 0.65 -0.74 6.58
C THR A 128 1.57 -1.57 5.72
N GLU A 129 1.65 -1.24 4.43
CA GLU A 129 2.50 -1.88 3.43
C GLU A 129 3.98 -1.61 3.71
N GLY A 130 4.32 -0.35 3.93
CA GLY A 130 5.68 0.07 4.30
C GLY A 130 6.12 -0.53 5.63
N SER A 131 5.23 -0.58 6.64
CA SER A 131 5.52 -1.22 7.92
C SER A 131 5.84 -2.71 7.77
N ALA A 132 5.04 -3.44 7.00
CA ALA A 132 5.26 -4.85 6.71
C ALA A 132 6.54 -5.08 5.89
N GLY A 133 6.81 -4.19 4.94
CA GLY A 133 8.04 -4.19 4.13
C GLY A 133 9.28 -4.02 4.99
N TRP A 134 9.34 -2.95 5.79
CA TRP A 134 10.48 -2.68 6.66
C TRP A 134 10.65 -3.71 7.78
N ASP A 135 9.55 -4.24 8.36
CA ASP A 135 9.63 -5.34 9.32
C ASP A 135 10.30 -6.59 8.70
N THR A 136 9.91 -6.93 7.48
CA THR A 136 10.48 -8.05 6.74
C THR A 136 11.95 -7.82 6.36
N LEU A 137 12.31 -6.60 5.93
CA LEU A 137 13.68 -6.24 5.59
C LEU A 137 14.60 -6.22 6.81
N LEU A 138 14.11 -5.76 7.96
CA LEU A 138 14.87 -5.77 9.20
C LEU A 138 15.12 -7.18 9.72
N ASP A 139 14.16 -8.10 9.57
CA ASP A 139 14.41 -9.52 9.86
C ASP A 139 15.51 -10.08 8.95
N ALA A 140 15.49 -9.72 7.66
CA ALA A 140 16.54 -10.14 6.72
C ALA A 140 17.92 -9.56 7.10
N LEU A 141 17.98 -8.31 7.57
CA LEU A 141 19.20 -7.72 8.10
C LEU A 141 19.74 -8.50 9.30
N GLU A 142 18.86 -8.89 10.25
CA GLU A 142 19.25 -9.68 11.41
C GLU A 142 19.77 -11.08 11.02
N GLU A 143 19.17 -11.74 10.01
CA GLU A 143 19.67 -12.99 9.45
C GLU A 143 21.08 -12.83 8.86
N VAL A 144 21.30 -11.76 8.06
CA VAL A 144 22.62 -11.46 7.51
C VAL A 144 23.62 -11.14 8.61
N ALA A 145 23.24 -10.39 9.62
CA ALA A 145 24.07 -10.09 10.78
C ALA A 145 24.52 -11.38 11.49
N ALA A 146 23.63 -12.33 11.61
CA ALA A 146 23.91 -13.64 12.20
C ALA A 146 24.66 -14.61 11.25
N GLY A 147 25.11 -14.15 10.08
CA GLY A 147 25.83 -14.95 9.08
C GLY A 147 24.95 -15.93 8.30
N ARG A 148 23.65 -15.76 8.32
CA ARG A 148 22.68 -16.59 7.57
C ARG A 148 22.25 -15.91 6.28
N THR A 149 21.76 -16.69 5.33
CA THR A 149 21.12 -16.17 4.11
C THR A 149 19.64 -16.04 4.38
N PRO A 150 19.05 -14.82 4.25
CA PRO A 150 17.63 -14.64 4.41
C PRO A 150 16.83 -15.54 3.48
N GLN A 151 15.79 -16.18 4.03
CA GLN A 151 14.92 -17.05 3.26
C GLN A 151 13.55 -16.40 3.08
N PRO A 152 12.98 -16.42 1.86
CA PRO A 152 11.62 -15.96 1.64
C PRO A 152 10.63 -16.70 2.56
N GLN A 153 9.77 -15.95 3.23
CA GLN A 153 8.70 -16.48 4.07
C GLN A 153 7.35 -16.20 3.39
N PRO A 154 6.80 -17.14 2.61
CA PRO A 154 5.54 -16.94 1.88
C PRO A 154 4.41 -16.44 2.79
N GLY A 155 3.72 -15.38 2.36
CA GLY A 155 2.60 -14.79 3.08
C GLY A 155 2.97 -14.04 4.39
N ARG A 156 4.25 -13.92 4.77
CA ARG A 156 4.65 -13.17 5.98
C ARG A 156 4.32 -11.69 5.83
N TRP A 157 4.65 -11.10 4.69
CA TRP A 157 4.35 -9.70 4.40
C TRP A 157 2.86 -9.40 4.51
N ASP A 158 1.99 -10.24 3.92
CA ASP A 158 0.53 -10.08 4.00
C ASP A 158 0.03 -10.15 5.44
N ARG A 159 0.52 -11.13 6.21
CA ARG A 159 0.13 -11.28 7.63
C ARG A 159 0.58 -10.09 8.48
N LEU A 160 1.79 -9.56 8.24
CA LEU A 160 2.28 -8.36 8.93
C LEU A 160 1.45 -7.14 8.56
N ARG A 161 1.21 -6.89 7.26
CA ARG A 161 0.37 -5.80 6.78
C ARG A 161 -0.99 -5.79 7.48
N ASP A 162 -1.67 -6.94 7.51
CA ASP A 162 -2.97 -7.09 8.15
C ASP A 162 -2.88 -6.92 9.68
N ALA A 163 -1.77 -7.29 10.30
CA ALA A 163 -1.53 -7.09 11.72
C ALA A 163 -1.33 -5.60 12.04
N TYR A 164 -0.53 -4.87 11.26
CA TYR A 164 -0.37 -3.42 11.37
C TYR A 164 -1.70 -2.69 11.15
N ALA A 165 -2.47 -3.09 10.14
CA ALA A 165 -3.78 -2.51 9.87
C ALA A 165 -4.72 -2.64 11.07
N ARG A 166 -4.75 -3.80 11.72
CA ARG A 166 -5.57 -4.03 12.92
C ARG A 166 -5.07 -3.26 14.14
N GLU A 167 -3.76 -3.31 14.41
CA GLU A 167 -3.17 -2.71 15.61
C GLU A 167 -3.33 -1.18 15.62
N TYR A 168 -3.08 -0.54 14.48
CA TYR A 168 -3.13 0.91 14.36
C TYR A 168 -4.44 1.44 13.77
N SER A 169 -5.44 0.57 13.56
CA SER A 169 -6.73 0.94 12.94
C SER A 169 -6.54 1.67 11.60
N LEU A 170 -5.59 1.22 10.82
CA LEU A 170 -5.32 1.72 9.48
C LEU A 170 -6.09 0.90 8.43
N SER A 171 -6.39 1.53 7.32
CA SER A 171 -6.95 0.86 6.16
C SER A 171 -5.86 0.04 5.46
N ASN A 172 -6.19 -1.21 5.12
CA ASN A 172 -5.42 -1.93 4.12
C ASN A 172 -5.75 -1.31 2.75
N THR A 173 -4.76 -0.70 2.10
CA THR A 173 -4.98 0.02 0.85
C THR A 173 -4.94 -0.89 -0.37
N MET A 174 -4.39 -2.10 -0.23
CA MET A 174 -4.23 -3.04 -1.34
C MET A 174 -5.53 -3.70 -1.78
N GLY A 175 -5.72 -3.73 -3.09
CA GLY A 175 -6.75 -4.58 -3.70
C GLY A 175 -6.25 -6.01 -3.89
N ASN A 176 -7.18 -6.92 -4.00
CA ASN A 176 -6.92 -8.33 -4.30
C ASN A 176 -7.66 -8.78 -5.57
N LEU A 177 -7.14 -9.81 -6.21
CA LEU A 177 -7.77 -10.51 -7.32
C LEU A 177 -8.10 -11.94 -6.88
N ASP A 178 -9.38 -12.21 -6.68
CA ASP A 178 -9.89 -13.57 -6.48
C ASP A 178 -10.15 -14.22 -7.85
N LYS A 179 -9.47 -15.34 -8.13
CA LYS A 179 -9.61 -16.13 -9.36
C LYS A 179 -10.44 -17.42 -9.15
N ASP A 180 -10.73 -17.77 -7.90
CA ASP A 180 -11.21 -19.09 -7.53
C ASP A 180 -12.75 -19.15 -7.38
N SER A 181 -13.44 -18.02 -7.30
CA SER A 181 -14.89 -17.92 -7.07
C SER A 181 -15.77 -18.08 -8.31
N GLY A 182 -15.26 -18.69 -9.38
CA GLY A 182 -16.01 -18.97 -10.63
C GLY A 182 -15.95 -17.84 -11.66
N HIS A 183 -15.82 -16.60 -11.25
CA HIS A 183 -15.51 -15.43 -12.08
C HIS A 183 -14.45 -14.59 -11.38
N PRO A 184 -13.46 -14.04 -12.13
CA PRO A 184 -12.45 -13.17 -11.55
C PRO A 184 -13.12 -11.97 -10.86
N CYS A 185 -12.74 -11.69 -9.62
CA CYS A 185 -13.29 -10.59 -8.84
C CYS A 185 -12.16 -9.74 -8.24
N ILE A 186 -12.21 -8.45 -8.49
CA ILE A 186 -11.36 -7.47 -7.81
C ILE A 186 -12.06 -7.05 -6.51
N GLY A 187 -11.33 -7.05 -5.40
CA GLY A 187 -11.82 -6.65 -4.09
C GLY A 187 -10.96 -5.58 -3.43
N PHE A 188 -11.61 -4.63 -2.79
CA PHE A 188 -10.99 -3.66 -1.89
C PHE A 188 -11.80 -3.53 -0.61
N GLU A 189 -11.10 -3.31 0.50
CA GLU A 189 -11.68 -2.93 1.78
C GLU A 189 -10.96 -1.67 2.27
N ARG A 190 -11.74 -0.58 2.55
CA ARG A 190 -11.21 0.70 2.99
C ARG A 190 -11.90 1.17 4.25
N LEU A 191 -11.15 1.38 5.31
CA LEU A 191 -11.65 2.03 6.51
C LEU A 191 -11.56 3.55 6.33
N LEU A 192 -12.68 4.17 5.98
CA LEU A 192 -12.77 5.61 5.67
C LEU A 192 -13.02 6.45 6.93
N PRO A 193 -12.42 7.65 7.06
CA PRO A 193 -12.51 8.51 8.24
C PRO A 193 -13.77 9.39 8.22
N ALA A 194 -14.92 8.82 7.91
CA ALA A 194 -16.21 9.51 7.86
C ALA A 194 -17.33 8.58 8.29
N ASP A 195 -18.47 9.14 8.70
CA ASP A 195 -19.66 8.35 8.96
C ASP A 195 -20.27 7.79 7.65
N ARG A 196 -21.14 6.81 7.80
CA ARG A 196 -21.71 6.07 6.68
C ARG A 196 -22.55 6.96 5.74
N GLU A 197 -23.24 7.95 6.28
CA GLU A 197 -24.05 8.87 5.49
C GLU A 197 -23.16 9.75 4.59
N THR A 198 -22.07 10.30 5.13
CA THR A 198 -21.09 11.09 4.37
C THR A 198 -20.43 10.26 3.28
N VAL A 199 -20.07 9.00 3.57
CA VAL A 199 -19.51 8.08 2.55
C VAL A 199 -20.56 7.76 1.48
N TRP A 200 -21.82 7.52 1.87
CA TRP A 200 -22.91 7.26 0.92
C TRP A 200 -23.12 8.44 -0.03
N GLN A 201 -23.16 9.65 0.48
CA GLN A 201 -23.24 10.86 -0.34
C GLN A 201 -22.05 10.99 -1.30
N ALA A 202 -20.84 10.67 -0.83
CA ALA A 202 -19.65 10.67 -1.66
C ALA A 202 -19.70 9.65 -2.81
N LEU A 203 -20.44 8.56 -2.66
CA LEU A 203 -20.63 7.55 -3.70
C LEU A 203 -21.78 7.87 -4.65
N THR A 204 -22.80 8.61 -4.22
CA THR A 204 -24.10 8.68 -4.93
C THR A 204 -24.52 10.09 -5.37
N GLU A 205 -23.97 11.13 -4.76
CA GLU A 205 -24.31 12.51 -5.12
C GLU A 205 -23.28 13.08 -6.12
N GLU A 206 -23.74 13.55 -7.27
CA GLU A 206 -22.89 14.02 -8.38
C GLU A 206 -21.83 15.02 -7.94
N PRO A 207 -22.12 16.09 -7.19
CA PRO A 207 -21.08 17.04 -6.79
C PRO A 207 -19.98 16.42 -5.93
N GLN A 208 -20.26 15.30 -5.26
CA GLN A 208 -19.31 14.60 -4.40
C GLN A 208 -18.49 13.56 -5.17
N PHE A 209 -19.17 12.66 -5.91
CA PHE A 209 -18.44 11.62 -6.63
C PHE A 209 -17.59 12.16 -7.79
N SER A 210 -17.97 13.28 -8.38
CA SER A 210 -17.16 13.94 -9.41
C SER A 210 -15.78 14.39 -8.93
N ARG A 211 -15.62 14.63 -7.64
CA ARG A 211 -14.35 15.11 -7.06
C ARG A 211 -13.28 14.03 -6.97
N TRP A 212 -13.67 12.78 -6.83
CA TRP A 212 -12.73 11.67 -6.61
C TRP A 212 -12.84 10.55 -7.67
N LEU A 213 -14.00 10.38 -8.27
CA LEU A 213 -14.25 9.32 -9.26
C LEU A 213 -14.21 9.88 -10.68
N ALA A 214 -15.26 10.52 -11.13
CA ALA A 214 -15.35 11.21 -12.42
C ALA A 214 -16.65 12.04 -12.50
N PRO A 215 -16.71 13.10 -13.32
CA PRO A 215 -17.96 13.74 -13.68
C PRO A 215 -18.96 12.77 -14.31
N GLY A 216 -20.25 12.95 -14.05
CA GLY A 216 -21.24 12.05 -14.64
C GLY A 216 -22.64 12.21 -14.06
N SER A 217 -23.44 11.16 -14.23
CA SER A 217 -24.80 11.10 -13.72
C SER A 217 -25.11 9.73 -13.15
N LEU A 218 -25.94 9.69 -12.11
CA LEU A 218 -26.41 8.49 -11.46
C LEU A 218 -27.90 8.65 -11.13
N GLU A 219 -28.74 7.79 -11.72
CA GLU A 219 -30.13 7.63 -11.30
C GLU A 219 -30.21 6.56 -10.20
N LEU A 220 -30.25 6.98 -8.94
CA LEU A 220 -30.14 6.12 -7.76
C LEU A 220 -31.43 5.31 -7.51
N GLN A 221 -31.78 4.45 -8.43
CA GLN A 221 -32.90 3.51 -8.33
C GLN A 221 -32.60 2.26 -9.18
N ALA A 222 -33.16 1.11 -8.81
CA ALA A 222 -33.03 -0.08 -9.63
C ALA A 222 -33.63 0.14 -11.03
N GLY A 223 -32.86 -0.17 -12.07
CA GLY A 223 -33.17 0.13 -13.48
C GLY A 223 -32.78 1.54 -13.93
N GLY A 224 -32.26 2.39 -13.04
CA GLY A 224 -31.70 3.70 -13.39
C GLY A 224 -30.35 3.59 -14.09
N GLY A 225 -29.98 4.63 -14.84
CA GLY A 225 -28.72 4.71 -15.54
C GLY A 225 -27.58 5.26 -14.69
N ILE A 226 -26.37 4.82 -14.95
CA ILE A 226 -25.12 5.44 -14.48
C ILE A 226 -24.24 5.73 -15.68
N ARG A 227 -23.65 6.94 -15.72
CA ARG A 227 -22.69 7.37 -16.74
C ARG A 227 -21.58 8.17 -16.08
N LEU A 228 -20.32 7.78 -16.32
CA LEU A 228 -19.13 8.46 -15.81
C LEU A 228 -18.18 8.77 -16.96
N ASP A 229 -17.63 9.98 -16.98
CA ASP A 229 -16.70 10.46 -17.99
C ASP A 229 -15.28 10.57 -17.40
N PHE A 230 -14.38 9.69 -17.85
CA PHE A 230 -13.01 9.61 -17.38
C PHE A 230 -12.00 10.30 -18.31
N ASP A 231 -12.41 11.28 -19.11
CA ASP A 231 -11.62 11.97 -20.14
C ASP A 231 -11.14 11.06 -21.29
N THR A 232 -10.60 9.91 -20.98
CA THR A 232 -10.07 8.95 -21.95
C THR A 232 -11.10 7.92 -22.41
N PHE A 233 -12.14 7.69 -21.62
CA PHE A 233 -13.24 6.79 -21.95
C PHE A 233 -14.50 7.16 -21.17
N ILE A 234 -15.62 6.73 -21.67
CA ILE A 234 -16.91 6.82 -20.99
C ILE A 234 -17.29 5.44 -20.47
N MET A 235 -17.70 5.38 -19.20
CA MET A 235 -18.35 4.21 -18.61
C MET A 235 -19.85 4.45 -18.57
N GLU A 236 -20.60 3.46 -19.00
CA GLU A 236 -22.05 3.41 -18.88
C GLU A 236 -22.49 2.14 -18.17
N GLY A 237 -23.59 2.21 -17.44
CA GLY A 237 -24.13 1.07 -16.72
C GLY A 237 -25.59 1.28 -16.32
N ASP A 238 -26.16 0.22 -15.76
CA ASP A 238 -27.49 0.22 -15.20
C ASP A 238 -27.39 -0.16 -13.72
N VAL A 239 -28.06 0.60 -12.87
CA VAL A 239 -28.16 0.29 -11.44
C VAL A 239 -29.03 -0.96 -11.27
N THR A 240 -28.47 -2.02 -10.69
CA THR A 240 -29.17 -3.29 -10.50
C THR A 240 -29.71 -3.46 -9.08
N TYR A 241 -29.06 -2.82 -8.10
CA TYR A 241 -29.48 -2.86 -6.71
C TYR A 241 -29.14 -1.56 -5.99
N VAL A 242 -30.04 -1.11 -5.11
CA VAL A 242 -29.84 0.02 -4.20
C VAL A 242 -30.41 -0.33 -2.84
N GLN A 243 -29.61 -0.17 -1.80
CA GLN A 243 -30.02 -0.11 -0.41
C GLN A 243 -29.46 1.19 0.19
N ASN A 244 -30.32 2.19 0.32
CA ASN A 244 -29.91 3.54 0.74
C ASN A 244 -29.04 3.51 2.00
N GLY A 245 -27.88 4.20 1.93
CA GLY A 245 -26.91 4.27 3.01
C GLY A 245 -26.13 2.99 3.27
N GLN A 246 -26.29 1.92 2.49
CA GLN A 246 -25.61 0.65 2.73
C GLN A 246 -24.99 0.01 1.50
N GLY A 247 -25.71 -0.02 0.38
CA GLY A 247 -25.21 -0.77 -0.78
C GLY A 247 -25.73 -0.27 -2.12
N LEU A 248 -24.88 -0.35 -3.11
CA LEU A 248 -25.16 -0.02 -4.51
C LEU A 248 -24.52 -1.09 -5.40
N GLU A 249 -25.26 -1.56 -6.39
CA GLU A 249 -24.75 -2.42 -7.44
C GLU A 249 -25.12 -1.85 -8.80
N HIS A 250 -24.16 -1.85 -9.72
CA HIS A 250 -24.40 -1.44 -11.10
C HIS A 250 -23.56 -2.25 -12.08
N SER A 251 -24.03 -2.39 -13.30
CA SER A 251 -23.21 -2.91 -14.40
C SER A 251 -22.15 -1.89 -14.81
N TRP A 252 -21.06 -2.37 -15.39
CA TRP A 252 -19.98 -1.58 -15.90
C TRP A 252 -19.68 -1.96 -17.35
N ARG A 253 -19.84 -1.00 -18.25
CA ARG A 253 -19.52 -1.12 -19.67
C ARG A 253 -18.59 0.02 -20.07
N SER A 254 -17.42 -0.32 -20.59
CA SER A 254 -16.46 0.62 -21.18
C SER A 254 -15.82 -0.03 -22.42
N PRO A 255 -15.08 0.73 -23.25
CA PRO A 255 -14.45 0.15 -24.45
C PRO A 255 -13.57 -1.07 -24.16
N GLU A 256 -12.92 -1.09 -22.99
CA GLU A 256 -11.96 -2.12 -22.64
C GLU A 256 -12.51 -3.19 -21.68
N VAL A 257 -13.61 -2.89 -20.99
CA VAL A 257 -14.21 -3.79 -19.98
C VAL A 257 -15.70 -3.88 -20.24
N GLN A 258 -16.15 -5.03 -20.72
CA GLN A 258 -17.54 -5.30 -21.03
C GLN A 258 -18.13 -6.31 -20.06
N ASP A 259 -19.44 -6.22 -19.85
CA ASP A 259 -20.22 -7.20 -19.07
C ASP A 259 -19.62 -7.48 -17.67
N SER A 260 -19.29 -6.45 -16.95
CA SER A 260 -18.82 -6.53 -15.57
C SER A 260 -19.80 -5.82 -14.63
N ALA A 261 -19.66 -6.06 -13.34
CA ALA A 261 -20.54 -5.48 -12.32
C ALA A 261 -19.73 -5.00 -11.11
N VAL A 262 -20.09 -3.84 -10.61
CA VAL A 262 -19.46 -3.22 -9.44
C VAL A 262 -20.45 -3.20 -8.28
N HIS A 263 -19.99 -3.68 -7.13
CA HIS A 263 -20.74 -3.71 -5.89
C HIS A 263 -20.04 -2.86 -4.83
N TRP A 264 -20.79 -1.99 -4.21
CA TRP A 264 -20.39 -1.17 -3.09
C TRP A 264 -21.16 -1.57 -1.86
N LEU A 265 -20.49 -1.79 -0.74
CA LEU A 265 -21.09 -2.09 0.55
C LEU A 265 -20.44 -1.23 1.62
N LEU A 266 -21.27 -0.61 2.47
CA LEU A 266 -20.86 0.22 3.59
C LEU A 266 -21.25 -0.44 4.91
N GLU A 267 -20.26 -0.69 5.76
CA GLU A 267 -20.45 -1.25 7.09
C GLU A 267 -19.91 -0.27 8.15
N GLY A 268 -20.51 -0.28 9.34
CA GLY A 268 -20.04 0.56 10.46
C GLY A 268 -20.84 1.86 10.63
N GLY A 269 -20.25 2.79 11.33
CA GLY A 269 -20.79 4.09 11.75
C GLY A 269 -19.86 4.73 12.80
N ASN A 270 -20.31 5.79 13.50
CA ASN A 270 -19.55 6.49 14.54
C ASN A 270 -18.20 7.07 14.04
N GLY A 271 -18.25 7.83 12.94
CA GLY A 271 -17.10 8.56 12.41
C GLY A 271 -16.12 7.71 11.60
N ARG A 272 -16.39 6.41 11.40
CA ARG A 272 -15.62 5.53 10.52
C ARG A 272 -16.53 4.55 9.80
N THR A 273 -16.24 4.34 8.52
CA THR A 273 -17.02 3.43 7.66
C THR A 273 -16.08 2.49 6.93
N LEU A 274 -16.33 1.19 7.02
CA LEU A 274 -15.69 0.20 6.19
C LEU A 274 -16.43 0.16 4.84
N LEU A 275 -15.75 0.62 3.80
CA LEU A 275 -16.18 0.49 2.41
C LEU A 275 -15.63 -0.82 1.85
N LYS A 276 -16.49 -1.64 1.28
CA LYS A 276 -16.13 -2.81 0.49
C LYS A 276 -16.53 -2.59 -0.96
N LEU A 277 -15.55 -2.67 -1.85
CA LEU A 277 -15.74 -2.64 -3.30
C LEU A 277 -15.48 -4.04 -3.85
N ARG A 278 -16.38 -4.53 -4.70
CA ARG A 278 -16.18 -5.71 -5.54
C ARG A 278 -16.46 -5.38 -7.00
N HIS A 279 -15.54 -5.72 -7.88
CA HIS A 279 -15.73 -5.60 -9.31
C HIS A 279 -15.61 -6.99 -9.94
N ASN A 280 -16.75 -7.58 -10.25
CA ASN A 280 -16.84 -8.89 -10.89
C ASN A 280 -16.53 -8.75 -12.37
N LEU A 281 -15.55 -9.51 -12.86
CA LEU A 281 -15.05 -9.43 -14.22
C LEU A 281 -15.44 -10.69 -14.99
N ARG A 282 -15.57 -10.56 -16.31
CA ARG A 282 -15.70 -11.72 -17.20
C ARG A 282 -14.34 -12.38 -17.47
N SER A 283 -13.27 -11.59 -17.46
CA SER A 283 -11.91 -12.04 -17.74
C SER A 283 -10.90 -11.32 -16.84
N PRO A 284 -9.83 -11.99 -16.37
CA PRO A 284 -8.79 -11.35 -15.58
C PRO A 284 -7.77 -10.54 -16.42
N ALA A 285 -7.92 -10.46 -17.74
CA ALA A 285 -6.92 -9.86 -18.65
C ALA A 285 -6.58 -8.39 -18.30
N ARG A 286 -7.53 -7.65 -17.74
CA ARG A 286 -7.35 -6.23 -17.33
C ARG A 286 -7.38 -6.05 -15.81
N ALA A 287 -7.18 -7.13 -15.07
CA ALA A 287 -7.31 -7.06 -13.61
C ALA A 287 -6.27 -6.13 -12.97
N ALA A 288 -5.04 -6.10 -13.46
CA ALA A 288 -3.98 -5.24 -12.93
C ALA A 288 -4.30 -3.75 -13.13
N GLU A 289 -4.75 -3.38 -14.33
CA GLU A 289 -5.16 -2.01 -14.65
C GLU A 289 -6.37 -1.57 -13.84
N LEU A 290 -7.35 -2.44 -13.65
CA LEU A 290 -8.53 -2.15 -12.85
C LEU A 290 -8.23 -2.10 -11.35
N LEU A 291 -7.31 -2.93 -10.86
CA LEU A 291 -6.79 -2.82 -9.50
C LEU A 291 -6.12 -1.46 -9.27
N ALA A 292 -5.22 -1.06 -10.19
CA ALA A 292 -4.56 0.23 -10.13
C ALA A 292 -5.56 1.40 -10.20
N PHE A 293 -6.52 1.32 -11.11
CA PHE A 293 -7.58 2.30 -11.26
C PHE A 293 -8.38 2.49 -9.96
N TRP A 294 -8.91 1.40 -9.41
CA TRP A 294 -9.70 1.48 -8.17
C TRP A 294 -8.87 1.90 -6.98
N HIS A 295 -7.63 1.41 -6.85
CA HIS A 295 -6.72 1.86 -5.80
C HIS A 295 -6.55 3.37 -5.82
N HIS A 296 -6.18 3.92 -6.99
CA HIS A 296 -5.96 5.35 -7.19
C HIS A 296 -7.22 6.20 -6.91
N ARG A 297 -8.41 5.74 -7.33
CA ARG A 297 -9.67 6.43 -7.06
C ARG A 297 -10.05 6.37 -5.58
N LEU A 298 -9.89 5.23 -4.94
CA LEU A 298 -10.19 5.06 -3.52
C LEU A 298 -9.25 5.86 -2.60
N ASP A 299 -7.99 6.07 -3.00
CA ASP A 299 -7.06 6.98 -2.32
C ASP A 299 -7.60 8.42 -2.41
N GLY A 300 -8.07 8.85 -3.59
CA GLY A 300 -8.73 10.13 -3.75
C GLY A 300 -9.98 10.30 -2.89
N LEU A 301 -10.82 9.27 -2.78
CA LEU A 301 -11.97 9.27 -1.88
C LEU A 301 -11.56 9.43 -0.41
N ALA A 302 -10.56 8.67 0.04
CA ALA A 302 -10.08 8.74 1.42
C ALA A 302 -9.49 10.12 1.75
N LEU A 303 -8.74 10.71 0.81
CA LEU A 303 -8.18 12.05 0.94
C LEU A 303 -9.28 13.11 1.02
N MET A 304 -10.28 13.07 0.13
CA MET A 304 -11.43 13.98 0.14
C MET A 304 -12.18 13.91 1.47
N LEU A 305 -12.45 12.71 1.97
CA LEU A 305 -13.15 12.51 3.25
C LEU A 305 -12.33 12.95 4.47
N SER A 306 -11.02 13.05 4.32
CA SER A 306 -10.11 13.62 5.34
C SER A 306 -10.02 15.15 5.24
N GLY A 307 -10.71 15.80 4.29
CA GLY A 307 -10.67 17.24 4.06
C GLY A 307 -9.53 17.72 3.16
N GLY A 308 -8.80 16.80 2.52
CA GLY A 308 -7.74 17.09 1.56
C GLY A 308 -8.25 17.42 0.15
N GLU A 309 -7.40 18.03 -0.65
CA GLU A 309 -7.66 18.28 -2.07
C GLU A 309 -7.25 17.06 -2.89
N VAL A 310 -8.15 16.60 -3.76
CA VAL A 310 -7.92 15.39 -4.56
C VAL A 310 -7.07 15.72 -5.78
N HIS A 311 -5.90 15.12 -5.86
CA HIS A 311 -5.00 15.19 -7.01
C HIS A 311 -4.76 13.77 -7.54
N LEU A 312 -5.39 13.44 -8.67
CA LEU A 312 -5.26 12.14 -9.31
C LEU A 312 -4.11 12.18 -10.34
N SER A 313 -2.91 11.84 -9.89
CA SER A 313 -1.69 11.85 -10.70
C SER A 313 -1.63 10.68 -11.68
N ALA A 314 -1.33 10.96 -12.96
CA ALA A 314 -1.11 9.92 -13.97
C ALA A 314 0.12 9.05 -13.64
N HIS A 315 1.17 9.65 -13.09
CA HIS A 315 2.39 8.94 -12.65
C HIS A 315 2.06 7.92 -11.55
N ARG A 316 1.24 8.31 -10.56
CA ARG A 316 0.79 7.39 -9.50
C ARG A 316 -0.02 6.22 -10.06
N LEU A 317 -0.93 6.48 -11.02
CA LEU A 317 -1.70 5.43 -11.67
C LEU A 317 -0.80 4.45 -12.44
N GLU A 318 0.23 4.96 -13.11
CA GLU A 318 1.22 4.13 -13.82
C GLU A 318 2.00 3.23 -12.84
N ALA A 319 2.51 3.80 -11.75
CA ALA A 319 3.23 3.08 -10.70
C ALA A 319 2.38 1.95 -10.10
N LEU A 320 1.13 2.25 -9.75
CA LEU A 320 0.17 1.24 -9.27
C LEU A 320 -0.09 0.15 -10.31
N THR A 321 -0.16 0.50 -11.60
CA THR A 321 -0.35 -0.46 -12.67
C THR A 321 0.83 -1.43 -12.78
N HIS A 322 2.05 -0.91 -12.72
CA HIS A 322 3.26 -1.75 -12.70
C HIS A 322 3.29 -2.68 -11.48
N PHE A 323 2.98 -2.15 -10.32
CA PHE A 323 2.89 -2.93 -9.09
C PHE A 323 1.88 -4.09 -9.21
N TYR A 324 0.63 -3.81 -9.61
CA TYR A 324 -0.39 -4.84 -9.71
C TYR A 324 -0.14 -5.87 -10.82
N ARG A 325 0.53 -5.49 -11.91
CA ARG A 325 0.98 -6.46 -12.94
C ARG A 325 1.92 -7.50 -12.35
N ARG A 326 2.87 -7.10 -11.51
CA ARG A 326 3.75 -8.05 -10.81
C ARG A 326 2.98 -8.95 -9.84
N GLN A 327 2.04 -8.39 -9.08
CA GLN A 327 1.22 -9.14 -8.12
C GLN A 327 0.28 -10.16 -8.77
N THR A 328 -0.29 -9.84 -9.92
CA THR A 328 -1.25 -10.72 -10.62
C THR A 328 -0.60 -11.78 -11.50
N GLY A 329 0.73 -11.81 -11.60
CA GLY A 329 1.49 -12.77 -12.41
C GLY A 329 1.45 -12.43 -13.91
N GLY A 330 1.21 -11.16 -14.27
CA GLY A 330 1.34 -10.68 -15.65
C GLY A 330 2.81 -10.65 -16.05
N THR A 331 3.19 -11.44 -17.06
CA THR A 331 4.47 -11.28 -17.75
C THR A 331 4.55 -9.87 -18.32
N GLN A 332 5.69 -9.20 -18.10
CA GLN A 332 5.99 -7.96 -18.83
C GLN A 332 5.86 -8.21 -20.34
N PRO A 333 5.33 -7.24 -21.12
CA PRO A 333 5.29 -7.32 -22.56
C PRO A 333 6.69 -7.35 -23.20
#